data_a39c8325fc7f2fd82fd4a46b5d260805
#
_entry.id   a39c8325fc7f2fd82fd4a46b5d260805
#
_cell.length_a   1.000
_cell.length_b   1.000
_cell.length_c   1.000
_cell.angle_alpha   90.00
_cell.angle_beta   90.00
_cell.angle_gamma   90.00
#
_symmetry.space_group_name_H-M   'P 1'
#
loop_
_entity.id
_entity.type
_entity.pdbx_description
1 polymer ?
#
loop_
_entity_poly.entity_id
_entity_poly.type
_entity_poly.pdbx_seq_one_letter_code
_entity_poly.pdbx_strand_id
1 'polypeptide(L)'
;MEEILCKINREKDTHKGENGKVAVIAGSKDYTGAPAIAAKAAYRSGTDLVKILTSEQIQDTVASYSENLIVSGYSGGYFTEEDVDQAEELLEWCDAAVIGPGLSQPEPGAVKQLLEKTDAPVIVDADAIEPAAELDRDNVVFAPHKGEKKHIEDRSSSVEDFATEDRVVVVKGKVDKIYSEKRYTSRTGSAAMTVGGTGDMLAGIIAALISQGLSLTEASRLGVWLNGKAGEKAAEAYGNGALPTDMIEEIPKILFQL
;
A
#
# COMPACT_ATOMS: atom_id res chain seq x y z
N MET A 1 6.62 -5.25 19.05
CA MET A 1 6.96 -5.37 17.63
C MET A 1 7.50 -6.77 17.33
N GLU A 2 8.36 -7.32 18.16
CA GLU A 2 8.91 -8.69 18.05
C GLU A 2 7.83 -9.77 17.92
N GLU A 3 6.73 -9.67 18.68
CA GLU A 3 5.61 -10.62 18.61
C GLU A 3 4.95 -10.64 17.21
N ILE A 4 4.89 -9.50 16.52
CA ILE A 4 4.33 -9.41 15.17
C ILE A 4 5.34 -9.97 14.16
N LEU A 5 6.62 -9.63 14.31
CA LEU A 5 7.69 -10.15 13.44
C LEU A 5 7.76 -11.69 13.46
N CYS A 6 7.55 -12.32 14.63
CA CYS A 6 7.54 -13.77 14.74
C CYS A 6 6.42 -14.47 13.93
N LYS A 7 5.38 -13.73 13.53
CA LYS A 7 4.28 -14.27 12.71
C LYS A 7 4.61 -14.33 11.21
N ILE A 8 5.65 -13.59 10.78
CA ILE A 8 6.10 -13.55 9.38
C ILE A 8 7.23 -14.56 9.22
N ASN A 9 6.91 -15.82 9.35
CA ASN A 9 7.88 -16.90 9.13
C ASN A 9 7.48 -17.70 7.89
N ARG A 10 8.41 -17.77 6.92
CA ARG A 10 8.25 -18.65 5.77
C ARG A 10 8.68 -20.06 6.16
N GLU A 11 7.77 -21.00 6.01
CA GLU A 11 8.10 -22.42 6.18
C GLU A 11 9.02 -22.90 5.03
N LYS A 12 9.85 -23.93 5.30
CA LYS A 12 10.85 -24.38 4.33
C LYS A 12 10.25 -25.07 3.10
N ASP A 13 9.06 -25.65 3.24
CA ASP A 13 8.42 -26.45 2.20
C ASP A 13 7.26 -25.73 1.49
N THR A 14 7.32 -24.37 1.44
CA THR A 14 6.31 -23.57 0.75
C THR A 14 6.56 -23.48 -0.75
N HIS A 15 5.48 -23.31 -1.51
CA HIS A 15 5.50 -23.17 -2.97
C HIS A 15 5.15 -21.74 -3.38
N LYS A 16 5.47 -21.39 -4.62
CA LYS A 16 5.19 -20.06 -5.19
C LYS A 16 3.70 -19.70 -5.07
N GLY A 17 3.41 -18.58 -4.43
CA GLY A 17 2.09 -18.03 -4.21
C GLY A 17 1.45 -18.41 -2.87
N GLU A 18 2.09 -19.23 -2.05
CA GLU A 18 1.61 -19.57 -0.71
C GLU A 18 2.00 -18.53 0.35
N ASN A 19 3.01 -17.70 0.06
CA ASN A 19 3.50 -16.66 0.98
C ASN A 19 3.02 -15.26 0.56
N GLY A 20 1.82 -15.20 0.00
CA GLY A 20 1.14 -13.97 -0.33
C GLY A 20 1.21 -13.55 -1.80
N LYS A 21 0.07 -13.01 -2.24
CA LYS A 21 -0.16 -12.43 -3.56
C LYS A 21 -0.71 -11.03 -3.37
N VAL A 22 -0.06 -10.04 -3.96
CA VAL A 22 -0.48 -8.64 -3.86
C VAL A 22 -0.89 -8.13 -5.24
N ALA A 23 -2.05 -7.47 -5.29
CA ALA A 23 -2.48 -6.67 -6.43
C ALA A 23 -2.12 -5.20 -6.19
N VAL A 24 -1.67 -4.50 -7.23
CA VAL A 24 -1.41 -3.06 -7.18
C VAL A 24 -2.16 -2.40 -8.32
N ILE A 25 -3.24 -1.68 -8.02
CA ILE A 25 -4.01 -0.88 -8.98
C ILE A 25 -3.61 0.57 -8.77
N ALA A 26 -2.69 1.05 -9.60
CA ALA A 26 -1.96 2.28 -9.36
C ALA A 26 -1.36 2.86 -10.65
N GLY A 27 -0.99 4.13 -10.61
CA GLY A 27 -0.41 4.82 -11.75
C GLY A 27 -1.42 5.30 -12.76
N SER A 28 -1.04 6.30 -13.52
CA SER A 28 -1.80 6.89 -14.62
C SER A 28 -0.81 7.46 -15.62
N LYS A 29 -1.27 8.03 -16.72
CA LYS A 29 -0.39 8.73 -17.66
C LYS A 29 0.47 9.83 -17.01
N ASP A 30 0.08 10.33 -15.83
CA ASP A 30 0.77 11.40 -15.12
C ASP A 30 1.80 10.86 -14.10
N TYR A 31 1.62 9.62 -13.60
CA TYR A 31 2.45 9.05 -12.53
C TYR A 31 2.91 7.62 -12.86
N THR A 32 4.14 7.50 -13.33
CA THR A 32 4.73 6.21 -13.72
C THR A 32 5.43 5.47 -12.57
N GLY A 33 5.87 6.19 -11.54
CA GLY A 33 6.72 5.63 -10.48
C GLY A 33 5.94 4.91 -9.37
N ALA A 34 4.77 5.41 -9.01
CA ALA A 34 3.99 4.94 -7.87
C ALA A 34 3.69 3.43 -7.89
N PRO A 35 3.21 2.82 -9.01
CA PRO A 35 2.95 1.39 -9.06
C PRO A 35 4.20 0.54 -8.85
N ALA A 36 5.34 0.96 -9.40
CA ALA A 36 6.59 0.23 -9.25
C ALA A 36 7.16 0.33 -7.82
N ILE A 37 7.03 1.49 -7.17
CA ILE A 37 7.46 1.69 -5.78
C ILE A 37 6.64 0.78 -4.85
N ALA A 38 5.30 0.79 -4.96
CA ALA A 38 4.42 -0.06 -4.16
C ALA A 38 4.73 -1.54 -4.38
N ALA A 39 4.85 -1.98 -5.63
CA ALA A 39 5.12 -3.38 -5.97
C ALA A 39 6.49 -3.86 -5.49
N LYS A 40 7.55 -3.05 -5.66
CA LYS A 40 8.90 -3.39 -5.17
C LYS A 40 8.93 -3.45 -3.65
N ALA A 41 8.25 -2.53 -2.96
CA ALA A 41 8.14 -2.55 -1.50
C ALA A 41 7.42 -3.81 -1.03
N ALA A 42 6.37 -4.25 -1.72
CA ALA A 42 5.69 -5.51 -1.41
C ALA A 42 6.62 -6.72 -1.58
N TYR A 43 7.34 -6.84 -2.69
CA TYR A 43 8.31 -7.91 -2.89
C TYR A 43 9.39 -7.94 -1.81
N ARG A 44 9.95 -6.77 -1.47
CA ARG A 44 11.00 -6.66 -0.44
C ARG A 44 10.48 -6.93 0.99
N SER A 45 9.16 -6.88 1.18
CA SER A 45 8.48 -7.26 2.43
C SER A 45 8.14 -8.75 2.52
N GLY A 46 8.51 -9.56 1.50
CA GLY A 46 8.46 -11.02 1.56
C GLY A 46 7.29 -11.69 0.84
N THR A 47 6.42 -10.96 0.15
CA THR A 47 5.36 -11.59 -0.65
C THR A 47 5.93 -12.31 -1.87
N ASP A 48 5.29 -13.41 -2.29
CA ASP A 48 5.76 -14.23 -3.41
C ASP A 48 5.46 -13.63 -4.78
N LEU A 49 4.31 -13.01 -4.93
CA LEU A 49 3.81 -12.53 -6.22
C LEU A 49 3.18 -11.15 -6.08
N VAL A 50 3.54 -10.26 -7.01
CA VAL A 50 2.87 -8.98 -7.18
C VAL A 50 2.46 -8.81 -8.64
N LYS A 51 1.20 -8.43 -8.87
CA LYS A 51 0.70 -8.01 -10.18
C LYS A 51 0.27 -6.55 -10.11
N ILE A 52 0.62 -5.81 -11.15
CA ILE A 52 0.27 -4.40 -11.31
C ILE A 52 -0.76 -4.27 -12.42
N LEU A 53 -1.82 -3.50 -12.14
CA LEU A 53 -2.72 -2.95 -13.14
C LEU A 53 -2.52 -1.43 -13.17
N THR A 54 -2.13 -0.89 -14.32
CA THR A 54 -1.84 0.53 -14.52
C THR A 54 -2.37 0.99 -15.88
N SER A 55 -2.23 2.28 -16.22
CA SER A 55 -2.60 2.76 -17.55
C SER A 55 -1.78 2.07 -18.65
N GLU A 56 -2.42 1.64 -19.73
CA GLU A 56 -1.74 1.09 -20.91
C GLU A 56 -0.68 2.03 -21.48
N GLN A 57 -0.87 3.35 -21.33
CA GLN A 57 0.07 4.36 -21.82
C GLN A 57 1.42 4.35 -21.08
N ILE A 58 1.49 3.76 -19.89
CA ILE A 58 2.71 3.66 -19.09
C ILE A 58 3.12 2.22 -18.78
N GLN A 59 2.37 1.22 -19.22
CA GLN A 59 2.59 -0.20 -18.92
C GLN A 59 4.04 -0.63 -19.19
N ASP A 60 4.55 -0.37 -20.38
CA ASP A 60 5.91 -0.75 -20.77
C ASP A 60 6.97 0.01 -19.98
N THR A 61 6.71 1.27 -19.64
CA THR A 61 7.59 2.07 -18.79
C THR A 61 7.68 1.45 -17.40
N VAL A 62 6.54 1.12 -16.76
CA VAL A 62 6.50 0.49 -15.46
C VAL A 62 7.17 -0.87 -15.48
N ALA A 63 6.90 -1.70 -16.50
CA ALA A 63 7.53 -3.01 -16.66
C ALA A 63 9.05 -2.91 -16.78
N SER A 64 9.58 -1.85 -17.40
CA SER A 64 11.02 -1.63 -17.57
C SER A 64 11.79 -1.33 -16.28
N TYR A 65 11.09 -0.98 -15.18
CA TYR A 65 11.74 -0.66 -13.91
C TYR A 65 12.29 -1.88 -13.16
N SER A 66 11.85 -3.12 -13.49
CA SER A 66 12.43 -4.37 -12.99
C SER A 66 11.86 -5.59 -13.73
N GLU A 67 12.71 -6.63 -13.92
CA GLU A 67 12.35 -7.95 -14.45
C GLU A 67 11.38 -8.75 -13.59
N ASN A 68 11.18 -8.31 -12.33
CA ASN A 68 10.28 -8.98 -11.39
C ASN A 68 8.85 -8.45 -11.45
N LEU A 69 8.60 -7.32 -12.13
CA LEU A 69 7.28 -6.71 -12.20
C LEU A 69 6.41 -7.40 -13.26
N ILE A 70 5.21 -7.80 -12.86
CA ILE A 70 4.17 -8.35 -13.74
C ILE A 70 3.14 -7.24 -13.94
N VAL A 71 3.10 -6.65 -15.12
CA VAL A 71 2.34 -5.43 -15.41
C VAL A 71 1.31 -5.68 -16.50
N SER A 72 0.07 -5.27 -16.23
CA SER A 72 -1.02 -5.22 -17.20
C SER A 72 -1.53 -3.79 -17.34
N GLY A 73 -2.06 -3.43 -18.50
CA GLY A 73 -2.62 -2.10 -18.76
C GLY A 73 -4.14 -2.11 -18.75
N TYR A 74 -4.74 -1.11 -18.10
CA TYR A 74 -6.13 -0.73 -18.33
C TYR A 74 -6.21 0.31 -19.46
N SER A 75 -7.39 0.45 -20.08
CA SER A 75 -7.55 1.31 -21.27
C SER A 75 -7.39 2.79 -20.93
N GLY A 76 -6.73 3.53 -21.82
CA GLY A 76 -6.59 4.97 -21.67
C GLY A 76 -5.61 5.44 -20.60
N GLY A 77 -5.75 6.70 -20.19
CA GLY A 77 -4.78 7.39 -19.30
C GLY A 77 -5.14 7.40 -17.83
N TYR A 78 -6.41 7.21 -17.49
CA TYR A 78 -6.96 7.24 -16.13
C TYR A 78 -7.90 6.06 -15.93
N PHE A 79 -8.04 5.60 -14.69
CA PHE A 79 -8.89 4.49 -14.31
C PHE A 79 -10.38 4.90 -14.36
N THR A 80 -11.17 4.14 -15.10
CA THR A 80 -12.60 4.42 -15.37
C THR A 80 -13.50 3.23 -15.02
N GLU A 81 -14.82 3.41 -15.12
CA GLU A 81 -15.78 2.33 -14.88
C GLU A 81 -15.64 1.17 -15.90
N GLU A 82 -15.13 1.44 -17.09
CA GLU A 82 -14.88 0.42 -18.13
C GLU A 82 -13.75 -0.55 -17.73
N ASP A 83 -12.87 -0.15 -16.79
CA ASP A 83 -11.72 -0.92 -16.36
C ASP A 83 -12.00 -1.80 -15.11
N VAL A 84 -13.18 -1.64 -14.50
CA VAL A 84 -13.54 -2.27 -13.22
C VAL A 84 -13.53 -3.79 -13.34
N ASP A 85 -14.05 -4.37 -14.40
CA ASP A 85 -14.09 -5.83 -14.54
C ASP A 85 -12.69 -6.44 -14.63
N GLN A 86 -11.76 -5.79 -15.34
CA GLN A 86 -10.36 -6.23 -15.39
C GLN A 86 -9.67 -6.11 -14.03
N ALA A 87 -9.99 -5.07 -13.26
CA ALA A 87 -9.47 -4.88 -11.93
C ALA A 87 -10.06 -5.90 -10.93
N GLU A 88 -11.34 -6.24 -11.05
CA GLU A 88 -12.01 -7.26 -10.26
C GLU A 88 -11.34 -8.63 -10.41
N GLU A 89 -11.04 -9.07 -11.66
CA GLU A 89 -10.30 -10.33 -11.91
C GLU A 89 -8.94 -10.35 -11.18
N LEU A 90 -8.28 -9.20 -11.09
CA LEU A 90 -7.01 -9.10 -10.38
C LEU A 90 -7.22 -9.18 -8.85
N LEU A 91 -8.31 -8.61 -8.32
CA LEU A 91 -8.65 -8.66 -6.90
C LEU A 91 -9.09 -10.07 -6.46
N GLU A 92 -9.77 -10.83 -7.32
CA GLU A 92 -10.09 -12.25 -7.05
C GLU A 92 -8.84 -13.13 -6.95
N TRP A 93 -7.76 -12.75 -7.63
CA TRP A 93 -6.51 -13.50 -7.61
C TRP A 93 -5.65 -13.24 -6.38
N CYS A 94 -5.74 -12.07 -5.74
CA CYS A 94 -4.82 -11.63 -4.70
C CYS A 94 -5.31 -11.95 -3.27
N ASP A 95 -4.38 -11.94 -2.32
CA ASP A 95 -4.64 -12.05 -0.89
C ASP A 95 -4.73 -10.67 -0.21
N ALA A 96 -4.21 -9.62 -0.86
CA ALA A 96 -4.35 -8.22 -0.48
C ALA A 96 -4.09 -7.29 -1.67
N ALA A 97 -4.67 -6.10 -1.67
CA ALA A 97 -4.51 -5.13 -2.74
C ALA A 97 -4.10 -3.74 -2.26
N VAL A 98 -3.41 -3.00 -3.13
CA VAL A 98 -3.18 -1.55 -3.02
C VAL A 98 -3.96 -0.87 -4.13
N ILE A 99 -4.77 0.13 -3.80
CA ILE A 99 -5.52 0.94 -4.76
C ILE A 99 -5.27 2.42 -4.46
N GLY A 100 -4.90 3.18 -5.50
CA GLY A 100 -4.87 4.65 -5.41
C GLY A 100 -3.56 5.33 -5.75
N PRO A 101 -2.38 4.83 -5.36
CA PRO A 101 -1.13 5.54 -5.61
C PRO A 101 -0.97 5.96 -7.07
N GLY A 102 -0.95 7.28 -7.33
CA GLY A 102 -0.74 7.83 -8.66
C GLY A 102 -1.85 7.60 -9.68
N LEU A 103 -3.07 7.24 -9.29
CA LEU A 103 -4.22 7.19 -10.19
C LEU A 103 -4.59 8.58 -10.75
N SER A 104 -4.25 9.64 -10.01
CA SER A 104 -4.40 11.06 -10.38
C SER A 104 -5.86 11.51 -10.47
N GLN A 105 -6.58 11.07 -11.49
CA GLN A 105 -7.96 11.45 -11.74
C GLN A 105 -8.83 10.22 -12.06
N PRO A 106 -8.90 9.24 -11.13
CA PRO A 106 -9.79 8.10 -11.36
C PRO A 106 -11.25 8.57 -11.36
N GLU A 107 -12.11 7.90 -12.10
CA GLU A 107 -13.53 8.10 -11.93
C GLU A 107 -13.95 7.64 -10.52
N PRO A 108 -14.56 8.51 -9.70
CA PRO A 108 -14.96 8.14 -8.35
C PRO A 108 -15.91 6.92 -8.30
N GLY A 109 -16.77 6.80 -9.30
CA GLY A 109 -17.65 5.64 -9.48
C GLY A 109 -16.89 4.34 -9.68
N ALA A 110 -15.83 4.35 -10.48
CA ALA A 110 -15.00 3.17 -10.74
C ALA A 110 -14.33 2.63 -9.45
N VAL A 111 -13.75 3.52 -8.63
CA VAL A 111 -13.14 3.13 -7.36
C VAL A 111 -14.18 2.55 -6.41
N LYS A 112 -15.38 3.15 -6.33
CA LYS A 112 -16.45 2.64 -5.46
C LYS A 112 -16.93 1.27 -5.92
N GLN A 113 -17.27 1.12 -7.21
CA GLN A 113 -17.71 -0.15 -7.78
C GLN A 113 -16.68 -1.26 -7.54
N LEU A 114 -15.40 -0.98 -7.74
CA LEU A 114 -14.33 -1.94 -7.52
C LEU A 114 -14.26 -2.38 -6.05
N LEU A 115 -14.38 -1.44 -5.12
CA LEU A 115 -14.37 -1.72 -3.70
C LEU A 115 -15.62 -2.50 -3.23
N GLU A 116 -16.78 -2.26 -3.83
CA GLU A 116 -18.02 -2.99 -3.54
C GLU A 116 -18.02 -4.44 -4.06
N LYS A 117 -17.25 -4.72 -5.12
CA LYS A 117 -17.15 -6.03 -5.77
C LYS A 117 -16.15 -6.99 -5.13
N THR A 118 -15.30 -6.55 -4.20
CA THR A 118 -14.25 -7.40 -3.64
C THR A 118 -14.35 -7.54 -2.14
N ASP A 119 -14.10 -8.75 -1.63
CA ASP A 119 -13.93 -9.06 -0.20
C ASP A 119 -12.45 -9.05 0.22
N ALA A 120 -11.52 -8.95 -0.73
CA ALA A 120 -10.09 -8.90 -0.44
C ALA A 120 -9.74 -7.70 0.45
N PRO A 121 -8.79 -7.84 1.39
CA PRO A 121 -8.24 -6.72 2.13
C PRO A 121 -7.61 -5.70 1.19
N VAL A 122 -7.99 -4.42 1.32
CA VAL A 122 -7.51 -3.34 0.44
C VAL A 122 -6.82 -2.25 1.25
N ILE A 123 -5.66 -1.81 0.77
CA ILE A 123 -5.02 -0.58 1.22
C ILE A 123 -5.39 0.53 0.25
N VAL A 124 -6.13 1.53 0.75
CA VAL A 124 -6.52 2.72 0.00
C VAL A 124 -5.59 3.87 0.33
N ASP A 125 -4.93 4.41 -0.67
CA ASP A 125 -4.02 5.56 -0.51
C ASP A 125 -4.29 6.60 -1.60
N ALA A 126 -3.83 7.82 -1.39
CA ALA A 126 -3.89 8.92 -2.35
C ALA A 126 -5.30 9.10 -2.95
N ASP A 127 -5.41 9.04 -4.28
CA ASP A 127 -6.62 9.41 -5.04
C ASP A 127 -7.82 8.46 -4.82
N ALA A 128 -7.60 7.28 -4.21
CA ALA A 128 -8.68 6.36 -3.86
C ALA A 128 -9.32 6.63 -2.48
N ILE A 129 -8.71 7.48 -1.65
CA ILE A 129 -9.20 7.70 -0.27
C ILE A 129 -10.58 8.37 -0.26
N GLU A 130 -10.78 9.44 -1.05
CA GLU A 130 -12.04 10.17 -1.05
C GLU A 130 -13.24 9.30 -1.46
N PRO A 131 -13.23 8.60 -2.62
CA PRO A 131 -14.34 7.73 -3.01
C PRO A 131 -14.51 6.54 -2.06
N ALA A 132 -13.44 5.97 -1.53
CA ALA A 132 -13.51 4.85 -0.57
C ALA A 132 -14.12 5.25 0.78
N ALA A 133 -13.85 6.47 1.26
CA ALA A 133 -14.40 6.95 2.53
C ALA A 133 -15.92 7.15 2.50
N GLU A 134 -16.55 7.14 1.31
CA GLU A 134 -18.00 7.19 1.16
C GLU A 134 -18.69 5.84 1.39
N LEU A 135 -17.92 4.76 1.40
CA LEU A 135 -18.44 3.40 1.56
C LEU A 135 -18.36 2.96 3.04
N ASP A 136 -19.37 2.24 3.49
CA ASP A 136 -19.31 1.52 4.76
C ASP A 136 -18.69 0.14 4.52
N ARG A 137 -17.38 0.14 4.29
CA ARG A 137 -16.61 -1.04 3.95
C ARG A 137 -15.69 -1.45 5.09
N ASP A 138 -15.73 -2.73 5.41
CA ASP A 138 -14.74 -3.41 6.23
C ASP A 138 -13.60 -4.01 5.36
N ASN A 139 -12.63 -4.64 5.98
CA ASN A 139 -11.45 -5.22 5.33
C ASN A 139 -10.62 -4.18 4.56
N VAL A 140 -10.44 -2.99 5.17
CA VAL A 140 -9.76 -1.86 4.52
C VAL A 140 -8.79 -1.15 5.45
N VAL A 141 -7.65 -0.74 4.88
CA VAL A 141 -6.69 0.17 5.52
C VAL A 141 -6.65 1.47 4.72
N PHE A 142 -7.07 2.55 5.31
CA PHE A 142 -6.89 3.90 4.77
C PHE A 142 -5.52 4.44 5.20
N ALA A 143 -4.76 4.99 4.26
CA ALA A 143 -3.44 5.55 4.54
C ALA A 143 -3.33 7.06 4.23
N PRO A 144 -4.19 7.94 4.80
CA PRO A 144 -4.19 9.36 4.48
C PRO A 144 -2.96 10.08 5.03
N HIS A 145 -2.46 11.04 4.26
CA HIS A 145 -1.65 12.11 4.82
C HIS A 145 -2.57 13.16 5.50
N LYS A 146 -1.98 14.15 6.17
CA LYS A 146 -2.73 15.18 6.92
C LYS A 146 -3.78 15.92 6.07
N GLY A 147 -3.52 16.12 4.77
CA GLY A 147 -4.46 16.80 3.87
C GLY A 147 -5.63 15.93 3.45
N GLU A 148 -5.40 14.63 3.23
CA GLU A 148 -6.43 13.64 2.83
C GLU A 148 -7.32 13.21 3.99
N LYS A 149 -6.81 13.32 5.22
CA LYS A 149 -7.54 12.97 6.45
C LYS A 149 -8.93 13.62 6.53
N LYS A 150 -9.10 14.80 5.95
CA LYS A 150 -10.38 15.52 5.90
C LYS A 150 -11.51 14.70 5.25
N HIS A 151 -11.21 13.89 4.22
CA HIS A 151 -12.22 13.06 3.55
C HIS A 151 -12.83 12.02 4.48
N ILE A 152 -12.04 11.54 5.47
CA ILE A 152 -12.52 10.67 6.54
C ILE A 152 -13.29 11.46 7.58
N GLU A 153 -12.79 12.64 7.99
CA GLU A 153 -13.44 13.50 9.00
C GLU A 153 -14.77 14.09 8.49
N ASP A 154 -14.94 14.23 7.18
CA ASP A 154 -16.21 14.66 6.57
C ASP A 154 -17.31 13.56 6.66
N ARG A 155 -16.94 12.31 6.97
CA ARG A 155 -17.84 11.14 7.06
C ARG A 155 -18.10 10.67 8.49
N SER A 156 -17.31 11.12 9.44
CA SER A 156 -17.44 10.73 10.85
C SER A 156 -17.07 11.90 11.76
N SER A 157 -17.47 11.85 13.02
CA SER A 157 -17.14 12.87 14.02
C SER A 157 -15.63 13.00 14.25
N SER A 158 -14.89 11.92 14.04
CA SER A 158 -13.44 11.85 14.17
C SER A 158 -12.88 10.65 13.39
N VAL A 159 -11.55 10.60 13.22
CA VAL A 159 -10.88 9.40 12.68
C VAL A 159 -11.04 8.21 13.63
N GLU A 160 -11.06 8.47 14.92
CA GLU A 160 -11.28 7.46 15.96
C GLU A 160 -12.64 6.78 15.82
N ASP A 161 -13.70 7.56 15.53
CA ASP A 161 -15.07 7.04 15.36
C ASP A 161 -15.27 6.33 14.03
N PHE A 162 -14.46 6.67 13.03
CA PHE A 162 -14.46 6.02 11.70
C PHE A 162 -13.75 4.67 11.72
N ALA A 163 -12.70 4.54 12.52
CA ALA A 163 -11.85 3.34 12.55
C ALA A 163 -12.48 2.22 13.41
N THR A 164 -12.37 0.98 12.93
CA THR A 164 -12.77 -0.25 13.62
C THR A 164 -11.63 -1.27 13.56
N GLU A 165 -11.82 -2.50 14.07
CA GLU A 165 -10.87 -3.60 13.89
C GLU A 165 -10.65 -3.93 12.41
N ASP A 166 -11.73 -3.91 11.63
CA ASP A 166 -11.74 -4.27 10.21
C ASP A 166 -11.63 -3.04 9.27
N ARG A 167 -11.56 -1.84 9.82
CA ARG A 167 -11.37 -0.58 9.11
C ARG A 167 -10.30 0.25 9.81
N VAL A 168 -9.06 0.07 9.38
CA VAL A 168 -7.90 0.72 10.00
C VAL A 168 -7.56 2.01 9.27
N VAL A 169 -7.17 3.05 10.03
CA VAL A 169 -6.72 4.32 9.46
C VAL A 169 -5.28 4.62 9.91
N VAL A 170 -4.38 4.76 8.95
CA VAL A 170 -2.97 5.12 9.16
C VAL A 170 -2.75 6.57 8.76
N VAL A 171 -2.83 7.50 9.70
CA VAL A 171 -2.55 8.92 9.44
C VAL A 171 -1.05 9.17 9.42
N LYS A 172 -0.54 9.40 8.21
CA LYS A 172 0.89 9.67 7.94
C LYS A 172 1.33 11.04 8.46
N GLY A 173 2.53 11.13 9.09
CA GLY A 173 3.07 12.39 9.58
C GLY A 173 4.40 12.22 10.28
N LYS A 174 4.92 13.27 10.95
CA LYS A 174 6.13 13.18 11.78
C LYS A 174 6.02 12.12 12.90
N VAL A 175 4.81 11.89 13.38
CA VAL A 175 4.42 10.79 14.24
C VAL A 175 3.23 10.16 13.54
N ASP A 176 3.42 8.97 13.03
CA ASP A 176 2.35 8.23 12.40
C ASP A 176 1.39 7.72 13.47
N LYS A 177 0.10 7.77 13.17
CA LYS A 177 -0.96 7.32 14.05
C LYS A 177 -1.78 6.25 13.37
N ILE A 178 -1.93 5.12 14.04
CA ILE A 178 -2.73 4.01 13.56
C ILE A 178 -3.98 3.94 14.45
N TYR A 179 -5.13 4.04 13.84
CA TYR A 179 -6.44 3.94 14.46
C TYR A 179 -7.12 2.65 14.03
N SER A 180 -7.56 1.88 15.01
CA SER A 180 -8.39 0.68 14.89
C SER A 180 -9.30 0.68 16.14
N GLU A 181 -9.66 -0.46 16.74
CA GLU A 181 -10.26 -0.47 18.08
C GLU A 181 -9.41 0.27 19.13
N LYS A 182 -8.10 0.29 18.92
CA LYS A 182 -7.12 1.00 19.75
C LYS A 182 -6.29 1.93 18.89
N ARG A 183 -5.76 2.95 19.54
CA ARG A 183 -4.83 3.87 18.90
C ARG A 183 -3.40 3.49 19.20
N TYR A 184 -2.59 3.44 18.13
CA TYR A 184 -1.13 3.23 18.21
C TYR A 184 -0.39 4.41 17.56
N THR A 185 0.89 4.56 17.90
CA THR A 185 1.75 5.59 17.30
C THR A 185 3.11 5.02 16.97
N SER A 186 3.72 5.48 15.87
CA SER A 186 5.12 5.24 15.54
C SER A 186 5.88 6.57 15.45
N ARG A 187 7.11 6.56 15.93
CA ARG A 187 8.04 7.71 15.88
C ARG A 187 9.28 7.38 15.03
N THR A 188 9.29 6.23 14.37
CA THR A 188 10.34 5.91 13.39
C THR A 188 10.24 6.80 12.18
N GLY A 189 11.36 7.03 11.53
CA GLY A 189 11.44 7.86 10.33
C GLY A 189 12.45 8.99 10.43
N SER A 190 12.75 9.55 9.28
CA SER A 190 13.71 10.65 9.09
C SER A 190 13.06 11.79 8.33
N ALA A 191 13.62 12.99 8.48
CA ALA A 191 13.23 14.14 7.65
C ALA A 191 13.44 13.92 6.14
N ALA A 192 14.35 13.03 5.77
CA ALA A 192 14.57 12.62 4.38
C ALA A 192 13.33 11.94 3.74
N MET A 193 12.41 11.41 4.55
CA MET A 193 11.19 10.75 4.06
C MET A 193 10.09 11.72 3.57
N THR A 194 10.36 13.02 3.52
CA THR A 194 9.45 14.00 2.90
C THR A 194 9.45 13.94 1.36
N VAL A 195 10.32 13.13 0.76
CA VAL A 195 10.34 12.84 -0.68
C VAL A 195 9.10 12.08 -1.13
N GLY A 196 8.63 12.34 -2.37
CA GLY A 196 7.51 11.60 -2.96
C GLY A 196 7.79 10.08 -3.08
N GLY A 197 6.75 9.26 -2.91
CA GLY A 197 6.83 7.81 -3.04
C GLY A 197 6.95 7.03 -1.73
N THR A 198 7.24 7.69 -0.60
CA THR A 198 7.30 7.03 0.72
C THR A 198 5.94 6.52 1.20
N GLY A 199 4.85 7.16 0.77
CA GLY A 199 3.48 6.68 0.97
C GLY A 199 3.18 5.43 0.15
N ASP A 200 3.54 5.45 -1.13
CA ASP A 200 3.37 4.29 -2.05
C ASP A 200 4.14 3.07 -1.51
N MET A 201 5.37 3.31 -1.01
CA MET A 201 6.18 2.28 -0.34
C MET A 201 5.45 1.71 0.88
N LEU A 202 4.89 2.55 1.75
CA LEU A 202 4.14 2.13 2.93
C LEU A 202 2.92 1.28 2.56
N ALA A 203 2.16 1.69 1.55
CA ALA A 203 1.00 0.94 1.08
C ALA A 203 1.40 -0.47 0.60
N GLY A 204 2.48 -0.58 -0.17
CA GLY A 204 3.04 -1.86 -0.62
C GLY A 204 3.51 -2.76 0.53
N ILE A 205 4.18 -2.18 1.54
CA ILE A 205 4.62 -2.91 2.74
C ILE A 205 3.39 -3.48 3.49
N ILE A 206 2.37 -2.66 3.76
CA ILE A 206 1.18 -3.10 4.50
C ILE A 206 0.45 -4.21 3.74
N ALA A 207 0.26 -4.07 2.43
CA ALA A 207 -0.37 -5.09 1.60
C ALA A 207 0.38 -6.43 1.65
N ALA A 208 1.71 -6.39 1.55
CA ALA A 208 2.53 -7.60 1.66
C ALA A 208 2.42 -8.27 3.02
N LEU A 209 2.35 -7.51 4.11
CA LEU A 209 2.21 -8.04 5.45
C LEU A 209 0.82 -8.67 5.67
N ILE A 210 -0.23 -8.08 5.12
CA ILE A 210 -1.58 -8.65 5.15
C ILE A 210 -1.62 -9.94 4.32
N SER A 211 -1.05 -9.95 3.11
CA SER A 211 -1.03 -11.12 2.24
C SER A 211 -0.28 -12.33 2.84
N GLN A 212 0.57 -12.08 3.84
CA GLN A 212 1.27 -13.10 4.63
C GLN A 212 0.54 -13.47 5.94
N GLY A 213 -0.72 -13.07 6.11
CA GLY A 213 -1.61 -13.51 7.18
C GLY A 213 -1.63 -12.61 8.43
N LEU A 214 -1.01 -11.44 8.43
CA LEU A 214 -1.20 -10.49 9.53
C LEU A 214 -2.58 -9.83 9.46
N SER A 215 -3.18 -9.52 10.61
CA SER A 215 -4.37 -8.69 10.68
C SER A 215 -4.09 -7.27 10.17
N LEU A 216 -5.15 -6.54 9.77
CA LEU A 216 -5.03 -5.16 9.28
C LEU A 216 -4.28 -4.27 10.28
N THR A 217 -4.60 -4.40 11.57
CA THR A 217 -3.95 -3.64 12.65
C THR A 217 -2.47 -4.03 12.82
N GLU A 218 -2.13 -5.32 12.82
CA GLU A 218 -0.75 -5.78 12.95
C GLU A 218 0.11 -5.36 11.76
N ALA A 219 -0.40 -5.55 10.54
CA ALA A 219 0.26 -5.15 9.30
C ALA A 219 0.48 -3.63 9.24
N SER A 220 -0.51 -2.84 9.64
CA SER A 220 -0.37 -1.38 9.70
C SER A 220 0.68 -0.95 10.72
N ARG A 221 0.70 -1.54 11.91
CA ARG A 221 1.69 -1.23 12.96
C ARG A 221 3.11 -1.58 12.55
N LEU A 222 3.30 -2.80 12.02
CA LEU A 222 4.61 -3.24 11.56
C LEU A 222 5.04 -2.49 10.30
N GLY A 223 4.13 -2.27 9.35
CA GLY A 223 4.40 -1.55 8.11
C GLY A 223 4.87 -0.13 8.35
N VAL A 224 4.17 0.63 9.20
CA VAL A 224 4.59 2.00 9.56
C VAL A 224 5.96 2.01 10.25
N TRP A 225 6.20 1.09 11.19
CA TRP A 225 7.50 0.97 11.87
C TRP A 225 8.61 0.63 10.89
N LEU A 226 8.39 -0.34 10.01
CA LEU A 226 9.36 -0.81 9.02
C LEU A 226 9.68 0.27 7.97
N ASN A 227 8.64 0.95 7.46
CA ASN A 227 8.77 2.09 6.55
C ASN A 227 9.67 3.19 7.15
N GLY A 228 9.41 3.55 8.41
CA GLY A 228 10.21 4.53 9.12
C GLY A 228 11.65 4.07 9.36
N LYS A 229 11.86 2.82 9.76
CA LYS A 229 13.20 2.25 9.95
C LYS A 229 14.00 2.18 8.67
N ALA A 230 13.39 1.81 7.57
CA ALA A 230 14.02 1.82 6.24
C ALA A 230 14.42 3.25 5.85
N GLY A 231 13.57 4.24 6.13
CA GLY A 231 13.88 5.65 5.93
C GLY A 231 15.04 6.15 6.80
N GLU A 232 15.12 5.74 8.07
CA GLU A 232 16.27 6.06 8.95
C GLU A 232 17.57 5.49 8.37
N LYS A 233 17.56 4.22 7.92
CA LYS A 233 18.74 3.54 7.36
C LYS A 233 19.20 4.17 6.04
N ALA A 234 18.29 4.46 5.13
CA ALA A 234 18.64 5.16 3.90
C ALA A 234 19.19 6.58 4.17
N ALA A 235 18.63 7.29 5.17
CA ALA A 235 19.13 8.61 5.56
C ALA A 235 20.52 8.58 6.19
N GLU A 236 20.92 7.48 6.87
CA GLU A 236 22.32 7.30 7.35
C GLU A 236 23.31 7.30 6.17
N ALA A 237 22.92 6.72 5.02
CA ALA A 237 23.79 6.59 3.85
C ALA A 237 23.73 7.83 2.93
N TYR A 238 22.56 8.40 2.71
CA TYR A 238 22.31 9.41 1.67
C TYR A 238 21.85 10.77 2.21
N GLY A 239 21.67 10.91 3.53
CA GLY A 239 21.15 12.15 4.13
C GLY A 239 19.77 12.49 3.59
N ASN A 240 19.56 13.79 3.28
CA ASN A 240 18.33 14.28 2.66
C ASN A 240 18.17 13.89 1.16
N GLY A 241 19.15 13.23 0.58
CA GLY A 241 19.10 12.70 -0.78
C GLY A 241 18.57 11.28 -0.87
N ALA A 242 18.19 10.65 0.26
CA ALA A 242 17.59 9.32 0.26
C ALA A 242 16.26 9.28 -0.52
N LEU A 243 16.12 8.29 -1.39
CA LEU A 243 14.94 8.07 -2.21
C LEU A 243 14.17 6.82 -1.73
N PRO A 244 12.87 6.68 -2.06
CA PRO A 244 12.12 5.47 -1.75
C PRO A 244 12.78 4.19 -2.27
N THR A 245 13.46 4.25 -3.41
CA THR A 245 14.21 3.11 -3.96
C THR A 245 15.37 2.67 -3.07
N ASP A 246 16.04 3.59 -2.38
CA ASP A 246 17.10 3.28 -1.42
C ASP A 246 16.48 2.67 -0.14
N MET A 247 15.35 3.21 0.30
CA MET A 247 14.62 2.73 1.48
C MET A 247 14.09 1.31 1.28
N ILE A 248 13.58 0.99 0.09
CA ILE A 248 13.08 -0.34 -0.29
C ILE A 248 14.18 -1.40 -0.14
N GLU A 249 15.44 -1.10 -0.45
CA GLU A 249 16.56 -2.02 -0.32
C GLU A 249 16.93 -2.29 1.15
N GLU A 250 16.51 -1.45 2.09
CA GLU A 250 16.70 -1.66 3.52
C GLU A 250 15.62 -2.53 4.17
N ILE A 251 14.44 -2.66 3.54
CA ILE A 251 13.31 -3.43 4.08
C ILE A 251 13.71 -4.86 4.48
N PRO A 252 14.27 -5.70 3.58
CA PRO A 252 14.58 -7.09 3.93
C PRO A 252 15.68 -7.20 4.99
N LYS A 253 16.62 -6.27 5.03
CA LYS A 253 17.69 -6.25 6.04
C LYS A 253 17.12 -6.03 7.45
N ILE A 254 16.08 -5.22 7.58
CA ILE A 254 15.43 -4.93 8.85
C ILE A 254 14.44 -6.04 9.22
N LEU A 255 13.63 -6.49 8.25
CA LEU A 255 12.56 -7.44 8.47
C LEU A 255 13.07 -8.85 8.77
N PHE A 256 14.11 -9.28 8.08
CA PHE A 256 14.69 -10.62 8.20
C PHE A 256 16.02 -10.64 8.96
N GLN A 257 16.43 -9.52 9.55
CA GLN A 257 17.64 -9.39 10.36
C GLN A 257 18.92 -9.90 9.64
N LEU A 258 19.06 -9.52 8.37
CA LEU A 258 20.20 -9.86 7.52
C LEU A 258 21.38 -8.90 7.72
#